data_baf8ece216a9cce1c88617f9a787f8ce
#
_entry.id   baf8ece216a9cce1c88617f9a787f8ce
#
_cell.length_a   1.000
_cell.length_b   1.000
_cell.length_c   1.000
_cell.angle_alpha   90.00
_cell.angle_beta   90.00
_cell.angle_gamma   90.00
#
_symmetry.space_group_name_H-M   'P 1'
#
loop_
_entity.id
_entity.type
_entity.pdbx_description
1 polymer ?
#
loop_
_entity_poly.entity_id
_entity_poly.type
_entity_poly.pdbx_seq_one_letter_code
_entity_poly.pdbx_strand_id
1 'polypeptide(L)' 'MDIIDILDSKVKDTNKEKNELKERIKSLEYEIKMYKENVKTLETKNSFYKDELTLVLSELDEVVKNIDI' A
#
# COMPACT_ATOMS: atom_id res chain seq x y z
N MET A 1 41.56 -18.89 22.66
CA MET A 1 40.72 -18.69 21.48
C MET A 1 41.56 -18.11 20.36
N ASP A 2 41.60 -18.77 19.26
CA ASP A 2 42.41 -18.35 18.13
C ASP A 2 41.72 -17.19 17.41
N ILE A 3 42.53 -16.29 16.87
CA ILE A 3 42.05 -15.13 16.10
C ILE A 3 41.21 -15.57 14.91
N ILE A 4 41.55 -16.69 14.30
CA ILE A 4 40.82 -17.28 13.17
C ILE A 4 39.39 -17.67 13.59
N ASP A 5 39.25 -18.23 14.78
CA ASP A 5 37.91 -18.61 15.33
C ASP A 5 37.04 -17.39 15.60
N ILE A 6 37.63 -16.30 16.07
CA ILE A 6 36.92 -15.05 16.31
C ILE A 6 36.46 -14.44 14.98
N LEU A 7 37.32 -14.43 13.98
CA LEU A 7 36.98 -13.90 12.65
C LEU A 7 35.93 -14.75 11.97
N ASP A 8 36.03 -16.07 12.07
CA ASP A 8 35.03 -16.97 11.51
C ASP A 8 33.67 -16.78 12.15
N SER A 9 33.62 -16.64 13.47
CA SER A 9 32.37 -16.33 14.19
C SER A 9 31.77 -15.00 13.75
N LYS A 10 32.60 -13.96 13.59
CA LYS A 10 32.11 -12.65 13.11
C LYS A 10 31.59 -12.71 11.70
N VAL A 11 32.23 -13.45 10.81
CA VAL A 11 31.75 -13.64 9.43
C VAL A 11 30.40 -14.34 9.42
N LYS A 12 30.23 -15.37 10.24
CA LYS A 12 28.94 -16.09 10.35
C LYS A 12 27.85 -15.18 10.88
N ASP A 13 28.11 -14.38 11.90
CA ASP A 13 27.16 -13.45 12.47
C ASP A 13 26.77 -12.37 11.45
N THR A 14 27.74 -11.85 10.72
CA THR A 14 27.49 -10.85 9.67
C THR A 14 26.65 -11.43 8.53
N ASN A 15 26.92 -12.66 8.12
CA ASN A 15 26.13 -13.33 7.09
C ASN A 15 24.68 -13.59 7.54
N LYS A 16 24.51 -13.95 8.80
CA LYS A 16 23.20 -14.15 9.39
C LYS A 16 22.40 -12.85 9.39
N GLU A 17 23.00 -11.76 9.86
CA GLU A 17 22.37 -10.44 9.84
C GLU A 17 22.01 -9.99 8.42
N LYS A 18 22.92 -10.21 7.48
CA LYS A 18 22.70 -9.89 6.08
C LYS A 18 21.49 -10.64 5.52
N ASN A 19 21.35 -11.92 5.83
CA ASN A 19 20.23 -12.73 5.36
C ASN A 19 18.91 -12.30 6.00
N GLU A 20 18.93 -11.98 7.30
CA GLU A 20 17.76 -11.46 7.99
C GLU A 20 17.29 -10.12 7.40
N LEU A 21 18.24 -9.24 7.08
CA LEU A 21 17.92 -7.96 6.43
C LEU A 21 17.36 -8.15 5.03
N LYS A 22 17.89 -9.08 4.26
CA LYS A 22 17.36 -9.41 2.92
C LYS A 22 15.92 -9.90 2.98
N GLU A 23 15.62 -10.77 3.94
CA GLU A 23 14.25 -11.27 4.13
C GLU A 23 13.30 -10.15 4.55
N ARG A 24 13.77 -9.28 5.42
CA ARG A 24 12.98 -8.12 5.85
C ARG A 24 12.69 -7.16 4.70
N ILE A 25 13.69 -6.92 3.84
CA ILE A 25 13.50 -6.09 2.66
C ILE A 25 12.45 -6.70 1.75
N LYS A 26 12.49 -7.99 1.49
CA LYS A 26 11.48 -8.68 0.67
C LYS A 26 10.08 -8.56 1.26
N SER A 27 9.97 -8.72 2.58
CA SER A 27 8.69 -8.57 3.28
C SER A 27 8.15 -7.15 3.15
N LEU A 28 9.01 -6.15 3.32
CA LEU A 28 8.63 -4.75 3.19
C LEU A 28 8.24 -4.39 1.75
N GLU A 29 8.95 -4.91 0.77
CA GLU A 29 8.61 -4.72 -0.64
C GLU A 29 7.23 -5.30 -0.97
N TYR A 30 6.92 -6.46 -0.42
CA TYR A 30 5.60 -7.07 -0.57
C TYR A 30 4.51 -6.22 0.07
N GLU A 31 4.73 -5.72 1.30
CA GLU A 31 3.80 -4.84 1.97
C GLU A 31 3.55 -3.56 1.18
N ILE A 32 4.61 -2.95 0.67
CA ILE A 32 4.49 -1.75 -0.16
C ILE A 32 3.65 -2.02 -1.40
N LYS A 33 3.86 -3.14 -2.05
CA LYS A 33 3.08 -3.54 -3.22
C LYS A 33 1.60 -3.67 -2.87
N MET A 34 1.29 -4.31 -1.75
CA MET A 34 -0.08 -4.49 -1.29
C MET A 34 -0.74 -3.16 -0.95
N TYR A 35 -0.03 -2.26 -0.29
CA TYR A 35 -0.54 -0.92 0.02
C TYR A 35 -0.82 -0.10 -1.25
N LYS A 36 0.07 -0.18 -2.23
CA LYS A 36 -0.14 0.50 -3.52
C LYS A 36 -1.39 -0.01 -4.24
N GLU A 37 -1.61 -1.32 -4.23
CA GLU A 37 -2.80 -1.92 -4.81
C GLU A 37 -4.07 -1.49 -4.08
N ASN A 38 -4.03 -1.44 -2.75
CA ASN A 38 -5.15 -0.98 -1.94
C ASN A 38 -5.47 0.49 -2.19
N VAL A 39 -4.46 1.34 -2.26
CA VAL A 39 -4.65 2.76 -2.57
C VAL A 39 -5.30 2.92 -3.94
N LYS A 40 -4.83 2.19 -4.93
CA LYS A 40 -5.39 2.22 -6.28
C LYS A 40 -6.87 1.79 -6.30
N THR A 41 -7.19 0.74 -5.56
CA THR A 41 -8.57 0.28 -5.42
C THR A 41 -9.46 1.32 -4.76
N LEU A 42 -8.96 1.97 -3.71
CA LEU A 42 -9.69 3.04 -3.02
C LEU A 42 -9.89 4.27 -3.91
N GLU A 43 -8.91 4.63 -4.69
CA GLU A 43 -9.02 5.74 -5.65
C GLU A 43 -10.09 5.46 -6.70
N THR A 44 -10.14 4.24 -7.22
CA THR A 44 -11.15 3.81 -8.17
C THR A 44 -12.55 3.88 -7.56
N LYS A 45 -12.72 3.38 -6.34
CA LYS A 45 -13.99 3.44 -5.62
C LYS A 45 -14.43 4.88 -5.34
N ASN A 46 -13.49 5.72 -4.93
CA ASN A 46 -13.79 7.13 -4.66
C ASN A 46 -14.25 7.86 -5.93
N SER A 47 -13.60 7.58 -7.05
CA SER A 47 -14.00 8.14 -8.34
C SER A 47 -15.42 7.69 -8.73
N PHE A 48 -15.71 6.43 -8.54
CA PHE A 48 -17.03 5.87 -8.80
C PHE A 48 -18.10 6.53 -7.92
N TYR A 49 -17.86 6.66 -6.62
CA TYR A 49 -18.79 7.31 -5.70
C TYR A 49 -19.00 8.79 -6.02
N LYS A 50 -17.95 9.48 -6.44
CA LYS A 50 -18.07 10.87 -6.89
C LYS A 50 -18.97 11.00 -8.10
N ASP A 51 -18.82 10.11 -9.07
CA ASP A 51 -19.63 10.12 -10.28
C ASP A 51 -21.10 9.84 -9.96
N GLU A 52 -21.36 8.86 -9.09
CA GLU A 52 -22.71 8.58 -8.62
C GLU A 52 -23.33 9.76 -7.89
N LEU A 53 -22.56 10.39 -7.01
CA LEU A 53 -23.04 11.55 -6.27
C LEU A 53 -23.39 12.70 -7.21
N THR A 54 -22.55 12.94 -8.20
CA THR A 54 -22.81 13.98 -9.22
C THR A 54 -24.09 13.71 -9.99
N LEU A 55 -24.31 12.44 -10.34
CA LEU A 55 -25.53 12.03 -11.04
C LEU A 55 -26.79 12.26 -10.18
N VAL A 56 -26.75 11.85 -8.92
CA VAL A 56 -27.86 12.04 -7.99
C VAL A 56 -28.16 13.52 -7.78
N LEU A 57 -27.13 14.35 -7.63
CA LEU A 57 -27.31 15.79 -7.49
C LEU A 57 -27.92 16.43 -8.73
N SER A 58 -27.52 15.98 -9.91
CA SER A 58 -28.13 16.42 -11.17
C SER A 58 -29.59 16.04 -11.26
N GLU A 59 -29.95 14.83 -10.88
CA GLU A 59 -31.34 14.37 -10.86
C GLU A 59 -32.22 15.15 -9.88
N LEU A 60 -31.65 15.43 -8.69
CA LEU A 60 -32.31 16.26 -7.69
C LEU A 60 -32.58 17.68 -8.21
N ASP A 61 -31.60 18.26 -8.90
CA ASP A 61 -31.74 19.59 -9.49
C ASP A 61 -32.87 19.64 -10.52
N GLU A 62 -33.00 18.61 -11.35
CA GLU A 62 -34.08 18.49 -12.30
C GLU A 62 -35.46 18.39 -11.60
N VAL A 63 -35.56 17.59 -10.56
CA VAL A 63 -36.77 17.43 -9.78
C VAL A 63 -37.21 18.77 -9.16
N VAL A 64 -36.25 19.49 -8.57
CA VAL A 64 -36.51 20.81 -7.98
C VAL A 64 -37.01 21.80 -9.04
N LYS A 65 -36.39 21.81 -10.21
CA LYS A 65 -36.82 22.68 -11.31
C LYS A 65 -38.23 22.35 -11.78
N ASN A 66 -38.58 21.09 -11.81
CA ASN A 66 -39.94 20.67 -12.21
C ASN A 66 -41.02 21.00 -11.17
N ILE A 67 -40.65 21.07 -9.90
CA ILE A 67 -41.55 21.41 -8.81
C ILE A 67 -41.84 22.92 -8.76
N ASP A 68 -40.90 23.74 -9.15
CA ASP A 68 -40.96 25.20 -9.11
C ASP A 68 -41.80 25.84 -10.21
N ILE A 69 -42.56 25.04 -10.90
CA ILE A 69 -43.53 25.53 -11.89
C ILE A 69 -44.88 25.76 -11.19
#